data_44ec465b9487d289a88f10932809d6fe
#
_entry.id   44ec465b9487d289a88f10932809d6fe
#
_cell.length_a   1.000
_cell.length_b   1.000
_cell.length_c   1.000
_cell.angle_alpha   90.00
_cell.angle_beta   90.00
_cell.angle_gamma   90.00
#
_symmetry.space_group_name_H-M   'P 1'
#
loop_
_entity.id
_entity.type
_entity.pdbx_description
1 polymer ?
#
loop_
_entity_poly.entity_id
_entity_poly.type
_entity_poly.pdbx_seq_one_letter_code
_entity_poly.pdbx_strand_id
1 'polypeptide(L)'
;VWYEADDIAGTLAKIGEEEGMEVTLVTGDRDYLQLASDKTTVLITRKGITQLEKYDKNRIIEEYGITPEQFIDLKGLMGDQSDNIPGVPGIGEKTGIKLLKEFGTIENLYENIDNVSGKKTKESLIEHKSTAFLSKKLGEIIVNVPLDCSLDDLKVEEPDWERLEEIYTKLEFNSLLSKIPEDKLSNKGSTNYLYF
;
A
#
# COMPACT_ATOMS: atom_id res chain seq x y z
N VAL A 1 5.45 -11.82 -17.58
CA VAL A 1 5.12 -11.62 -16.16
C VAL A 1 4.31 -10.36 -16.08
N TRP A 2 3.19 -10.42 -15.41
CA TRP A 2 2.35 -9.26 -15.16
C TRP A 2 2.66 -8.78 -13.74
N TYR A 3 2.94 -7.50 -13.58
CA TYR A 3 3.14 -6.83 -12.29
C TYR A 3 1.97 -5.90 -12.04
N GLU A 4 1.63 -5.69 -10.78
CA GLU A 4 0.59 -4.77 -10.34
C GLU A 4 1.20 -3.39 -10.00
N ALA A 5 0.35 -2.39 -9.84
CA ALA A 5 0.80 -1.06 -9.44
C ALA A 5 1.49 -1.07 -8.07
N ASP A 6 1.05 -1.96 -7.19
CA ASP A 6 1.58 -2.13 -5.84
C ASP A 6 3.01 -2.68 -5.85
N ASP A 7 3.31 -3.59 -6.78
CA ASP A 7 4.66 -4.11 -7.00
C ASP A 7 5.62 -3.00 -7.46
N ILE A 8 5.13 -2.11 -8.34
CA ILE A 8 5.91 -0.97 -8.83
C ILE A 8 6.16 0.00 -7.67
N ALA A 9 5.12 0.34 -6.90
CA ALA A 9 5.24 1.24 -5.76
C ALA A 9 6.16 0.67 -4.67
N GLY A 10 6.04 -0.62 -4.37
CA GLY A 10 6.91 -1.32 -3.42
C GLY A 10 8.37 -1.37 -3.89
N THR A 11 8.59 -1.59 -5.19
CA THR A 11 9.93 -1.58 -5.78
C THR A 11 10.56 -0.19 -5.72
N LEU A 12 9.81 0.86 -6.07
CA LEU A 12 10.30 2.25 -5.98
C LEU A 12 10.57 2.66 -4.53
N ALA A 13 9.73 2.23 -3.59
CA ALA A 13 9.96 2.47 -2.17
C ALA A 13 11.29 1.86 -1.71
N LYS A 14 11.56 0.61 -2.09
CA LYS A 14 12.79 -0.07 -1.76
C LYS A 14 14.03 0.59 -2.39
N ILE A 15 13.95 0.96 -3.67
CA ILE A 15 15.03 1.68 -4.35
C ILE A 15 15.30 3.02 -3.64
N GLY A 16 14.26 3.78 -3.29
CA GLY A 16 14.39 5.03 -2.55
C GLY A 16 15.08 4.85 -1.19
N GLU A 17 14.73 3.79 -0.45
CA GLU A 17 15.40 3.46 0.82
C GLU A 17 16.88 3.11 0.65
N GLU A 18 17.23 2.36 -0.39
CA GLU A 18 18.61 1.98 -0.72
C GLU A 18 19.45 3.22 -1.10
N GLU A 19 18.84 4.21 -1.76
CA GLU A 19 19.46 5.51 -2.05
C GLU A 19 19.45 6.49 -0.86
N GLY A 20 18.97 6.05 0.30
CA GLY A 20 19.00 6.83 1.54
C GLY A 20 17.83 7.80 1.73
N MET A 21 16.80 7.72 0.89
CA MET A 21 15.63 8.57 0.98
C MET A 21 14.66 8.13 2.09
N GLU A 22 13.87 9.07 2.59
CA GLU A 22 12.65 8.79 3.32
C GLU A 22 11.50 8.66 2.31
N VAL A 23 10.75 7.56 2.40
CA VAL A 23 9.68 7.24 1.49
C VAL A 23 8.32 7.42 2.17
N THR A 24 7.37 8.01 1.45
CA THR A 24 5.99 8.10 1.90
C THR A 24 5.06 7.53 0.84
N LEU A 25 4.38 6.43 1.17
CA LEU A 25 3.36 5.80 0.33
C LEU A 25 1.98 6.32 0.74
N VAL A 26 1.23 6.90 -0.19
CA VAL A 26 -0.14 7.40 0.05
C VAL A 26 -1.12 6.50 -0.67
N THR A 27 -1.96 5.80 0.07
CA THR A 27 -2.85 4.79 -0.51
C THR A 27 -4.15 4.65 0.30
N GLY A 28 -5.17 4.05 -0.30
CA GLY A 28 -6.37 3.56 0.40
C GLY A 28 -6.24 2.12 0.84
N ASP A 29 -5.20 1.43 0.36
CA ASP A 29 -5.01 -0.01 0.53
C ASP A 29 -4.13 -0.33 1.74
N ARG A 30 -4.61 -1.22 2.60
CA ARG A 30 -3.88 -1.68 3.79
C ARG A 30 -2.79 -2.70 3.49
N ASP A 31 -2.75 -3.23 2.29
CA ASP A 31 -1.70 -4.14 1.88
C ASP A 31 -0.33 -3.50 1.88
N TYR A 32 -0.30 -2.19 1.63
CA TYR A 32 0.92 -1.40 1.74
C TYR A 32 1.53 -1.36 3.15
N LEU A 33 0.80 -1.75 4.21
CA LEU A 33 1.36 -1.83 5.55
C LEU A 33 2.54 -2.81 5.65
N GLN A 34 2.59 -3.81 4.78
CA GLN A 34 3.73 -4.73 4.68
C GLN A 34 5.03 -4.04 4.24
N LEU A 35 4.92 -2.86 3.60
CA LEU A 35 6.06 -2.09 3.09
C LEU A 35 6.63 -1.08 4.09
N ALA A 36 5.95 -0.87 5.23
CA ALA A 36 6.42 0.07 6.24
C ALA A 36 7.74 -0.38 6.85
N SER A 37 8.67 0.56 6.99
CA SER A 37 10.02 0.30 7.51
C SER A 37 10.51 1.44 8.39
N ASP A 38 11.81 1.46 8.71
CA ASP A 38 12.43 2.58 9.39
C ASP A 38 12.54 3.84 8.51
N LYS A 39 12.43 3.71 7.18
CA LYS A 39 12.50 4.80 6.19
C LYS A 39 11.21 4.97 5.40
N THR A 40 10.36 3.94 5.31
CA THR A 40 9.10 3.99 4.58
C THR A 40 7.92 4.14 5.53
N THR A 41 7.14 5.19 5.31
CA THR A 41 5.88 5.47 6.01
C THR A 41 4.70 5.28 5.06
N VAL A 42 3.61 4.68 5.55
CA VAL A 42 2.37 4.51 4.79
C VAL A 42 1.31 5.46 5.33
N LEU A 43 0.73 6.28 4.46
CA LEU A 43 -0.40 7.17 4.75
C LEU A 43 -1.67 6.56 4.17
N ILE A 44 -2.52 6.02 5.05
CA ILE A 44 -3.81 5.44 4.65
C ILE A 44 -4.88 6.53 4.59
N THR A 45 -5.55 6.64 3.45
CA THR A 45 -6.69 7.55 3.25
C THR A 45 -7.97 6.95 3.81
N ARG A 46 -8.67 7.65 4.72
CA ARG A 46 -9.92 7.16 5.35
C ARG A 46 -11.19 7.77 4.74
N LYS A 47 -11.20 9.09 4.53
CA LYS A 47 -12.31 9.82 3.91
C LYS A 47 -11.76 10.78 2.88
N GLY A 48 -11.69 10.34 1.64
CA GLY A 48 -10.98 11.08 0.61
C GLY A 48 -9.53 11.34 1.04
N ILE A 49 -8.94 12.44 0.57
CA ILE A 49 -7.57 12.83 0.91
C ILE A 49 -7.48 13.72 2.17
N THR A 50 -8.60 13.98 2.85
CA THR A 50 -8.65 14.93 3.97
C THR A 50 -8.30 14.32 5.32
N GLN A 51 -8.43 13.01 5.46
CA GLN A 51 -8.08 12.28 6.67
C GLN A 51 -7.07 11.19 6.32
N LEU A 52 -5.83 11.41 6.76
CA LEU A 52 -4.73 10.49 6.57
C LEU A 52 -4.34 9.88 7.92
N GLU A 53 -4.19 8.57 7.94
CA GLU A 53 -3.61 7.85 9.08
C GLU A 53 -2.19 7.43 8.72
N LYS A 54 -1.24 7.91 9.52
CA LYS A 54 0.17 7.60 9.33
C LYS A 54 0.51 6.27 10.00
N TYR A 55 1.05 5.33 9.23
CA TYR A 55 1.59 4.07 9.71
C TYR A 55 3.09 4.00 9.42
N ASP A 56 3.88 4.04 10.46
CA ASP A 56 5.27 3.63 10.45
C ASP A 56 5.39 2.25 11.11
N LYS A 57 6.58 1.67 11.08
CA LYS A 57 6.86 0.37 11.66
C LYS A 57 6.47 0.27 13.15
N ASN A 58 6.75 1.32 13.93
CA ASN A 58 6.48 1.32 15.36
C ASN A 58 4.97 1.31 15.64
N ARG A 59 4.21 2.14 14.94
CA ARG A 59 2.75 2.16 15.09
C ARG A 59 2.12 0.82 14.71
N ILE A 60 2.62 0.17 13.66
CA ILE A 60 2.14 -1.17 13.25
C ILE A 60 2.37 -2.16 14.38
N ILE A 61 3.57 -2.19 14.96
CA ILE A 61 3.89 -3.09 16.08
C ILE A 61 3.02 -2.77 17.31
N GLU A 62 2.79 -1.49 17.61
CA GLU A 62 1.94 -1.09 18.75
C GLU A 62 0.47 -1.48 18.53
N GLU A 63 -0.08 -1.26 17.34
CA GLU A 63 -1.50 -1.46 17.03
C GLU A 63 -1.84 -2.94 16.82
N TYR A 64 -1.02 -3.67 16.05
CA TYR A 64 -1.27 -5.07 15.68
C TYR A 64 -0.44 -6.08 16.51
N GLY A 65 0.71 -5.64 17.02
CA GLY A 65 1.64 -6.48 17.76
C GLY A 65 2.36 -7.50 16.88
N ILE A 66 2.45 -7.23 15.59
CA ILE A 66 3.23 -7.95 14.58
C ILE A 66 4.04 -6.92 13.77
N THR A 67 5.09 -7.38 13.10
CA THR A 67 5.90 -6.49 12.25
C THR A 67 5.25 -6.28 10.88
N PRO A 68 5.64 -5.23 10.12
CA PRO A 68 5.17 -5.03 8.75
C PRO A 68 5.35 -6.26 7.87
N GLU A 69 6.48 -6.92 7.92
CA GLU A 69 6.78 -8.11 7.13
C GLU A 69 5.83 -9.27 7.45
N GLN A 70 5.33 -9.35 8.68
CA GLN A 70 4.39 -10.38 9.10
C GLN A 70 2.97 -10.18 8.54
N PHE A 71 2.65 -9.02 7.93
CA PHE A 71 1.36 -8.84 7.26
C PHE A 71 1.18 -9.79 6.08
N ILE A 72 2.27 -10.14 5.39
CA ILE A 72 2.26 -11.14 4.31
C ILE A 72 1.82 -12.50 4.86
N ASP A 73 2.40 -12.90 6.00
CA ASP A 73 2.05 -14.14 6.69
C ASP A 73 0.61 -14.09 7.22
N LEU A 74 0.18 -12.93 7.72
CA LEU A 74 -1.19 -12.74 8.19
C LEU A 74 -2.20 -12.95 7.04
N LYS A 75 -1.93 -12.39 5.85
CA LYS A 75 -2.74 -12.64 4.64
C LYS A 75 -2.73 -14.11 4.24
N GLY A 76 -1.60 -14.78 4.35
CA GLY A 76 -1.50 -16.21 4.12
C GLY A 76 -2.43 -17.03 5.01
N LEU A 77 -2.57 -16.64 6.26
CA LEU A 77 -3.41 -17.32 7.25
C LEU A 77 -4.90 -16.95 7.13
N MET A 78 -5.21 -15.64 7.13
CA MET A 78 -6.62 -15.20 7.18
C MET A 78 -7.26 -15.06 5.81
N GLY A 79 -6.48 -14.97 4.74
CA GLY A 79 -6.95 -14.61 3.40
C GLY A 79 -7.33 -13.14 3.29
N ASP A 80 -7.85 -12.79 2.11
CA ASP A 80 -8.46 -11.50 1.84
C ASP A 80 -9.66 -11.67 0.91
N GLN A 81 -10.84 -11.27 1.39
CA GLN A 81 -12.08 -11.42 0.61
C GLN A 81 -12.17 -10.40 -0.53
N SER A 82 -11.57 -9.22 -0.38
CA SER A 82 -11.57 -8.19 -1.43
C SER A 82 -10.81 -8.65 -2.66
N ASP A 83 -9.70 -9.36 -2.45
CA ASP A 83 -8.82 -9.85 -3.51
C ASP A 83 -9.08 -11.33 -3.86
N ASN A 84 -10.13 -11.91 -3.28
CA ASN A 84 -10.45 -13.33 -3.46
C ASN A 84 -9.31 -14.29 -3.05
N ILE A 85 -8.55 -13.90 -2.04
CA ILE A 85 -7.48 -14.71 -1.44
C ILE A 85 -8.09 -15.60 -0.35
N PRO A 86 -8.01 -16.93 -0.47
CA PRO A 86 -8.82 -17.84 0.35
C PRO A 86 -8.39 -17.93 1.82
N GLY A 87 -7.09 -17.87 2.11
CA GLY A 87 -6.57 -18.13 3.47
C GLY A 87 -6.86 -19.53 3.99
N VAL A 88 -6.82 -19.68 5.31
CA VAL A 88 -7.14 -20.92 6.03
C VAL A 88 -8.53 -20.80 6.66
N PRO A 89 -9.48 -21.69 6.34
CA PRO A 89 -10.82 -21.64 6.89
C PRO A 89 -10.85 -21.62 8.42
N GLY A 90 -11.61 -20.66 8.98
CA GLY A 90 -11.74 -20.49 10.43
C GLY A 90 -10.60 -19.72 11.12
N ILE A 91 -9.61 -19.24 10.35
CA ILE A 91 -8.57 -18.34 10.84
C ILE A 91 -8.87 -16.93 10.35
N GLY A 92 -9.31 -16.08 11.26
CA GLY A 92 -9.44 -14.64 11.02
C GLY A 92 -8.25 -13.87 11.62
N GLU A 93 -8.27 -12.55 11.46
CA GLU A 93 -7.22 -11.62 11.88
C GLU A 93 -6.71 -11.89 13.32
N LYS A 94 -7.61 -11.96 14.29
CA LYS A 94 -7.23 -12.17 15.71
C LYS A 94 -6.48 -13.48 15.93
N THR A 95 -6.92 -14.55 15.27
CA THR A 95 -6.27 -15.87 15.39
C THR A 95 -4.93 -15.88 14.64
N GLY A 96 -4.90 -15.29 13.44
CA GLY A 96 -3.68 -15.14 12.65
C GLY A 96 -2.59 -14.35 13.41
N ILE A 97 -2.95 -13.18 13.96
CA ILE A 97 -2.04 -12.37 14.77
C ILE A 97 -1.52 -13.16 15.98
N LYS A 98 -2.40 -13.89 16.69
CA LYS A 98 -1.96 -14.72 17.83
C LYS A 98 -0.94 -15.77 17.41
N LEU A 99 -1.18 -16.45 16.29
CA LEU A 99 -0.26 -17.46 15.75
C LEU A 99 1.08 -16.84 15.35
N LEU A 100 1.06 -15.67 14.70
CA LEU A 100 2.29 -14.99 14.31
C LEU A 100 3.09 -14.44 15.49
N LYS A 101 2.42 -14.01 16.57
CA LYS A 101 3.11 -13.65 17.83
C LYS A 101 3.79 -14.85 18.50
N GLU A 102 3.23 -16.04 18.34
CA GLU A 102 3.78 -17.27 18.95
C GLU A 102 4.88 -17.90 18.08
N PHE A 103 4.67 -17.95 16.76
CA PHE A 103 5.54 -18.67 15.83
C PHE A 103 6.40 -17.76 14.93
N GLY A 104 6.12 -16.48 14.85
CA GLY A 104 6.85 -15.51 14.04
C GLY A 104 6.46 -15.53 12.58
N THR A 105 6.62 -16.64 11.88
CA THR A 105 6.32 -16.82 10.45
C THR A 105 5.43 -18.03 10.21
N ILE A 106 4.82 -18.06 9.03
CA ILE A 106 3.98 -19.18 8.60
C ILE A 106 4.81 -20.45 8.45
N GLU A 107 6.05 -20.34 7.99
CA GLU A 107 6.99 -21.46 7.85
C GLU A 107 7.26 -22.10 9.22
N ASN A 108 7.68 -21.29 10.19
CA ASN A 108 7.96 -21.77 11.54
C ASN A 108 6.71 -22.32 12.25
N LEU A 109 5.53 -21.75 11.97
CA LEU A 109 4.26 -22.28 12.44
C LEU A 109 4.04 -23.71 11.94
N TYR A 110 4.27 -23.97 10.65
CA TYR A 110 4.11 -25.32 10.09
C TYR A 110 5.21 -26.31 10.50
N GLU A 111 6.42 -25.84 10.78
CA GLU A 111 7.48 -26.67 11.36
C GLU A 111 7.14 -27.09 12.80
N ASN A 112 6.41 -26.26 13.51
CA ASN A 112 5.99 -26.48 14.89
C ASN A 112 4.49 -26.73 15.03
N ILE A 113 3.83 -27.27 14.02
CA ILE A 113 2.37 -27.43 13.95
C ILE A 113 1.81 -28.20 15.15
N ASP A 114 2.60 -29.10 15.75
CA ASP A 114 2.19 -29.87 16.89
C ASP A 114 2.00 -29.06 18.17
N ASN A 115 2.63 -27.89 18.25
CA ASN A 115 2.53 -26.96 19.36
C ASN A 115 1.33 -26.03 19.26
N VAL A 116 0.63 -26.00 18.10
CA VAL A 116 -0.54 -25.15 17.92
C VAL A 116 -1.67 -25.57 18.86
N SER A 117 -2.12 -24.59 19.65
CA SER A 117 -3.23 -24.77 20.57
C SER A 117 -4.59 -24.73 19.85
N GLY A 118 -5.51 -25.61 20.25
CA GLY A 118 -6.86 -25.68 19.65
C GLY A 118 -6.94 -26.70 18.51
N LYS A 119 -7.61 -27.83 18.80
CA LYS A 119 -7.73 -28.96 17.87
C LYS A 119 -8.24 -28.55 16.49
N LYS A 120 -9.34 -27.77 16.43
CA LYS A 120 -9.95 -27.32 15.16
C LYS A 120 -9.00 -26.43 14.35
N THR A 121 -8.31 -25.49 15.00
CA THR A 121 -7.33 -24.60 14.36
C THR A 121 -6.19 -25.40 13.76
N LYS A 122 -5.63 -26.35 14.53
CA LYS A 122 -4.55 -27.23 14.08
C LYS A 122 -4.98 -28.09 12.89
N GLU A 123 -6.16 -28.73 12.97
CA GLU A 123 -6.72 -29.55 11.89
C GLU A 123 -6.88 -28.72 10.60
N SER A 124 -7.48 -27.51 10.71
CA SER A 124 -7.66 -26.61 9.56
C SER A 124 -6.33 -26.16 8.95
N LEU A 125 -5.34 -25.82 9.78
CA LEU A 125 -4.00 -25.47 9.30
C LEU A 125 -3.36 -26.63 8.53
N ILE A 126 -3.43 -27.86 9.07
CA ILE A 126 -2.86 -29.04 8.39
C ILE A 126 -3.53 -29.30 7.06
N GLU A 127 -4.88 -29.28 7.03
CA GLU A 127 -5.67 -29.55 5.82
C GLU A 127 -5.43 -28.52 4.73
N HIS A 128 -5.27 -27.22 5.10
CA HIS A 128 -5.17 -26.12 4.16
C HIS A 128 -3.75 -25.53 4.05
N LYS A 129 -2.71 -26.30 4.37
CA LYS A 129 -1.32 -25.86 4.29
C LYS A 129 -0.97 -25.23 2.94
N SER A 130 -1.29 -25.91 1.83
CA SER A 130 -1.01 -25.42 0.48
C SER A 130 -1.74 -24.13 0.17
N THR A 131 -2.97 -23.99 0.65
CA THR A 131 -3.78 -22.79 0.50
C THR A 131 -3.18 -21.61 1.26
N ALA A 132 -2.69 -21.83 2.48
CA ALA A 132 -2.02 -20.81 3.28
C ALA A 132 -0.79 -20.22 2.54
N PHE A 133 0.08 -21.07 2.02
CA PHE A 133 1.26 -20.64 1.25
C PHE A 133 0.91 -19.98 -0.08
N LEU A 134 -0.12 -20.47 -0.77
CA LEU A 134 -0.64 -19.80 -1.96
C LEU A 134 -1.15 -18.41 -1.63
N SER A 135 -1.95 -18.29 -0.57
CA SER A 135 -2.50 -17.01 -0.11
C SER A 135 -1.41 -16.03 0.33
N LYS A 136 -0.36 -16.51 1.03
CA LYS A 136 0.84 -15.73 1.33
C LYS A 136 1.47 -15.18 0.06
N LYS A 137 1.70 -16.02 -0.93
CA LYS A 137 2.31 -15.63 -2.20
C LYS A 137 1.46 -14.63 -2.99
N LEU A 138 0.13 -14.74 -2.91
CA LEU A 138 -0.79 -13.82 -3.60
C LEU A 138 -0.91 -12.47 -2.91
N GLY A 139 -0.72 -12.43 -1.59
CA GLY A 139 -0.76 -11.18 -0.81
C GLY A 139 0.59 -10.46 -0.69
N GLU A 140 1.66 -11.04 -1.21
CA GLU A 140 3.01 -10.46 -1.17
C GLU A 140 3.20 -9.44 -2.28
N ILE A 141 3.54 -8.20 -1.92
CA ILE A 141 3.94 -7.17 -2.87
C ILE A 141 5.39 -7.42 -3.30
N ILE A 142 5.61 -7.53 -4.60
CA ILE A 142 6.93 -7.77 -5.19
C ILE A 142 7.72 -6.46 -5.19
N VAL A 143 8.90 -6.44 -4.56
CA VAL A 143 9.72 -5.24 -4.40
C VAL A 143 11.01 -5.25 -5.24
N ASN A 144 11.02 -6.03 -6.32
CA ASN A 144 12.17 -6.16 -7.22
C ASN A 144 11.74 -6.25 -8.70
N VAL A 145 10.69 -5.52 -9.05
CA VAL A 145 10.22 -5.40 -10.43
C VAL A 145 11.32 -4.77 -11.29
N PRO A 146 11.66 -5.33 -12.47
CA PRO A 146 12.57 -4.65 -13.39
C PRO A 146 11.89 -3.39 -13.94
N LEU A 147 12.38 -2.22 -13.54
CA LEU A 147 11.88 -0.93 -13.99
C LEU A 147 12.87 -0.32 -15.01
N ASP A 148 12.33 0.22 -16.10
CA ASP A 148 13.10 0.94 -17.12
C ASP A 148 13.20 2.46 -16.82
N CYS A 149 13.19 2.83 -15.54
CA CYS A 149 13.31 4.22 -15.09
C CYS A 149 14.23 4.31 -13.87
N SER A 150 14.86 5.46 -13.70
CA SER A 150 15.64 5.85 -12.52
C SER A 150 14.82 6.76 -11.61
N LEU A 151 15.25 6.97 -10.37
CA LEU A 151 14.63 7.97 -9.49
C LEU A 151 14.76 9.39 -10.03
N ASP A 152 15.80 9.67 -10.81
CA ASP A 152 16.00 10.97 -11.45
C ASP A 152 14.93 11.28 -12.49
N ASP A 153 14.42 10.26 -13.19
CA ASP A 153 13.32 10.38 -14.15
C ASP A 153 11.96 10.67 -13.48
N LEU A 154 11.87 10.45 -12.17
CA LEU A 154 10.66 10.65 -11.37
C LEU A 154 10.68 11.96 -10.57
N LYS A 155 11.68 12.83 -10.79
CA LYS A 155 11.70 14.14 -10.15
C LYS A 155 10.49 14.97 -10.58
N VAL A 156 9.89 15.62 -9.60
CA VAL A 156 8.77 16.54 -9.85
C VAL A 156 9.30 17.75 -10.62
N GLU A 157 8.79 17.96 -11.81
CA GLU A 157 9.06 19.12 -12.64
C GLU A 157 7.99 20.20 -12.46
N GLU A 158 8.31 21.42 -12.89
CA GLU A 158 7.33 22.51 -12.92
C GLU A 158 6.16 22.12 -13.85
N PRO A 159 4.91 22.26 -13.41
CA PRO A 159 3.75 21.96 -14.27
C PRO A 159 3.71 22.85 -15.52
N ASP A 160 3.22 22.30 -16.61
CA ASP A 160 2.85 23.06 -17.80
C ASP A 160 1.55 23.84 -17.51
N TRP A 161 1.72 25.01 -16.91
CA TRP A 161 0.60 25.85 -16.46
C TRP A 161 -0.31 26.29 -17.59
N GLU A 162 0.24 26.61 -18.78
CA GLU A 162 -0.54 27.00 -19.94
C GLU A 162 -1.45 25.85 -20.40
N ARG A 163 -0.90 24.65 -20.47
CA ARG A 163 -1.65 23.46 -20.83
C ARG A 163 -2.71 23.09 -19.81
N LEU A 164 -2.42 23.25 -18.53
CA LEU A 164 -3.39 23.02 -17.45
C LEU A 164 -4.53 24.02 -17.51
N GLU A 165 -4.24 25.32 -17.74
CA GLU A 165 -5.27 26.36 -17.90
C GLU A 165 -6.20 26.05 -19.08
N GLU A 166 -5.65 25.66 -20.23
CA GLU A 166 -6.45 25.23 -21.39
C GLU A 166 -7.37 24.04 -21.06
N ILE A 167 -6.83 23.00 -20.42
CA ILE A 167 -7.58 21.78 -20.08
C ILE A 167 -8.68 22.11 -19.07
N TYR A 168 -8.36 22.83 -18.00
CA TYR A 168 -9.33 23.17 -16.96
C TYR A 168 -10.43 24.10 -17.49
N THR A 169 -10.09 25.03 -18.38
CA THR A 169 -11.07 25.88 -19.05
C THR A 169 -11.99 25.06 -19.95
N LYS A 170 -11.44 24.19 -20.78
CA LYS A 170 -12.20 23.31 -21.68
C LYS A 170 -13.16 22.38 -20.94
N LEU A 171 -12.76 21.90 -19.75
CA LEU A 171 -13.55 20.98 -18.92
C LEU A 171 -14.42 21.71 -17.89
N GLU A 172 -14.42 23.05 -17.90
CA GLU A 172 -15.16 23.89 -16.94
C GLU A 172 -14.82 23.60 -15.47
N PHE A 173 -13.55 23.24 -15.20
CA PHE A 173 -13.06 22.93 -13.84
C PHE A 173 -12.67 24.20 -13.08
N ASN A 174 -13.66 25.08 -12.82
CA ASN A 174 -13.45 26.38 -12.22
C ASN A 174 -12.71 26.33 -10.87
N SER A 175 -12.98 25.31 -10.05
CA SER A 175 -12.30 25.13 -8.76
C SER A 175 -10.82 24.75 -8.90
N LEU A 176 -10.41 24.17 -10.02
CA LEU A 176 -9.02 23.87 -10.33
C LEU A 176 -8.34 25.06 -11.00
N LEU A 177 -9.04 25.78 -11.88
CA LEU A 177 -8.54 27.04 -12.44
C LEU A 177 -8.13 28.03 -11.36
N SER A 178 -8.95 28.17 -10.30
CA SER A 178 -8.65 29.07 -9.19
C SER A 178 -7.43 28.65 -8.34
N LYS A 179 -6.88 27.46 -8.57
CA LYS A 179 -5.66 26.96 -7.89
C LYS A 179 -4.40 27.22 -8.70
N ILE A 180 -4.51 27.61 -9.95
CA ILE A 180 -3.33 28.01 -10.75
C ILE A 180 -2.83 29.33 -10.17
N PRO A 181 -1.51 29.44 -9.86
CA PRO A 181 -0.94 30.69 -9.36
C PRO A 181 -1.19 31.83 -10.36
N GLU A 182 -1.54 33.03 -9.87
CA GLU A 182 -1.89 34.18 -10.72
C GLU A 182 -0.75 34.58 -11.68
N ASP A 183 0.49 34.45 -11.23
CA ASP A 183 1.69 34.71 -12.02
C ASP A 183 1.96 33.68 -13.12
N LYS A 184 1.24 32.56 -13.10
CA LYS A 184 1.34 31.47 -14.09
C LYS A 184 0.17 31.43 -15.05
N LEU A 185 -0.87 32.21 -14.82
CA LEU A 185 -1.97 32.36 -15.76
C LEU A 185 -1.50 33.08 -17.01
N SER A 186 -1.89 32.58 -18.19
CA SER A 186 -1.57 33.25 -19.43
C SER A 186 -2.24 34.63 -19.42
N ASN A 187 -1.45 35.70 -19.50
CA ASN A 187 -1.94 37.08 -19.63
C ASN A 187 -2.69 37.28 -20.95
N LYS A 188 -3.79 36.59 -21.14
CA LYS A 188 -4.76 36.92 -22.17
C LYS A 188 -5.54 38.11 -21.62
N GLY A 189 -5.22 39.29 -22.17
CA GLY A 189 -5.74 40.58 -21.76
C GLY A 189 -7.20 40.57 -21.38
N SER A 190 -7.52 41.39 -20.40
CA SER A 190 -8.81 41.76 -19.86
C SER A 190 -10.01 41.39 -20.76
N THR A 191 -10.48 40.18 -20.64
CA THR A 191 -11.80 39.84 -21.18
C THR A 191 -12.76 40.01 -20.00
N ASN A 192 -13.38 41.17 -19.94
CA ASN A 192 -14.50 41.45 -19.05
C ASN A 192 -15.61 40.43 -19.33
N TYR A 193 -15.75 39.44 -18.47
CA TYR A 193 -16.95 38.60 -18.45
C TYR A 193 -18.09 39.43 -17.91
N LEU A 194 -18.95 39.92 -18.83
CA LEU A 194 -20.27 40.45 -18.49
C LEU A 194 -21.14 39.24 -18.11
N TYR A 195 -21.48 39.14 -16.83
CA TYR A 195 -22.55 38.27 -16.38
C TYR A 195 -23.88 38.89 -16.76
N PHE A 196 -24.70 38.19 -17.55
CA PHE A 196 -26.12 38.46 -17.77
C PHE A 196 -26.94 37.51 -16.89
#